data_120a7fe5f72ca4557af2941fc7ba5155
#
_entry.id   120a7fe5f72ca4557af2941fc7ba5155
#
_cell.length_a   1.000
_cell.length_b   1.000
_cell.length_c   1.000
_cell.angle_alpha   90.00
_cell.angle_beta   90.00
_cell.angle_gamma   90.00
#
_symmetry.space_group_name_H-M   'P 1'
#
loop_
_entity.id
_entity.type
_entity.pdbx_description
1 polymer ?
#
loop_
_entity_poly.entity_id
_entity_poly.type
_entity_poly.pdbx_seq_one_letter_code
_entity_poly.pdbx_strand_id
1 'polypeptide(L)'
;MKEIKLSDGKKVKLKELSLDDRDYLLDNTQYVMDKGEVKEIKMMHSTLTKYLRTGIDGDTSDKAILAMDMEDKITIFKAIQEGMYLGEEKPSN
;
A
#
# COMPACT_ATOMS: atom_id res chain seq x y z
N MET A 1 -15.13 1.28 2.65
CA MET A 1 -14.15 1.17 1.56
C MET A 1 -13.70 2.55 1.12
N LYS A 2 -12.46 2.67 0.79
CA LYS A 2 -11.87 3.93 0.36
C LYS A 2 -11.69 3.93 -1.16
N GLU A 3 -11.87 5.09 -1.76
CA GLU A 3 -11.69 5.27 -3.19
C GLU A 3 -10.54 6.24 -3.43
N ILE A 4 -9.64 5.90 -4.36
CA ILE A 4 -8.47 6.71 -4.69
C ILE A 4 -8.57 7.13 -6.14
N LYS A 5 -8.37 8.42 -6.39
CA LYS A 5 -8.33 8.96 -7.75
C LYS A 5 -6.90 8.93 -8.27
N LEU A 6 -6.71 8.35 -9.43
CA LEU A 6 -5.42 8.25 -10.10
C LEU A 6 -5.15 9.45 -11.01
N SER A 7 -3.91 9.55 -11.50
CA SER A 7 -3.46 10.66 -12.33
C SER A 7 -4.27 10.82 -13.62
N ASP A 8 -4.79 9.73 -14.17
CA ASP A 8 -5.59 9.74 -15.40
C ASP A 8 -7.09 9.98 -15.16
N GLY A 9 -7.48 10.25 -13.92
CA GLY A 9 -8.86 10.45 -13.54
C GLY A 9 -9.62 9.19 -13.17
N LYS A 10 -9.05 8.03 -13.38
CA LYS A 10 -9.67 6.77 -12.97
C LYS A 10 -9.67 6.64 -11.46
N LYS A 11 -10.64 5.90 -10.95
CA LYS A 11 -10.76 5.64 -9.52
C LYS A 11 -10.49 4.18 -9.22
N VAL A 12 -9.81 3.94 -8.11
CA VAL A 12 -9.51 2.59 -7.61
C VAL A 12 -10.13 2.47 -6.23
N LYS A 13 -10.84 1.37 -6.00
CA LYS A 13 -11.41 1.07 -4.69
C LYS A 13 -10.43 0.24 -3.89
N LEU A 14 -10.32 0.56 -2.61
CA LEU A 14 -9.48 -0.19 -1.69
C LEU A 14 -10.34 -1.00 -0.74
N LYS A 15 -9.89 -2.22 -0.47
CA LYS A 15 -10.53 -3.11 0.50
C LYS A 15 -10.22 -2.69 1.92
N GLU A 16 -11.10 -3.07 2.84
CA GLU A 16 -10.72 -3.11 4.24
C GLU A 16 -9.80 -4.31 4.43
N LEU A 17 -8.66 -4.10 5.06
CA LEU A 17 -7.69 -5.16 5.28
C LEU A 17 -8.01 -5.94 6.54
N SER A 18 -7.95 -7.26 6.44
CA SER A 18 -8.00 -8.13 7.61
C SER A 18 -6.68 -8.03 8.38
N LEU A 19 -6.64 -8.55 9.59
CA LEU A 19 -5.40 -8.63 10.35
C LEU A 19 -4.35 -9.45 9.60
N ASP A 20 -4.76 -10.55 8.98
CA ASP A 20 -3.85 -11.39 8.19
C ASP A 20 -3.27 -10.64 6.99
N ASP A 21 -4.09 -9.85 6.30
CA ASP A 21 -3.63 -9.03 5.18
C ASP A 21 -2.60 -8.00 5.64
N ARG A 22 -2.91 -7.36 6.75
CA ARG A 22 -2.00 -6.37 7.35
C ARG A 22 -0.68 -6.99 7.73
N ASP A 23 -0.71 -8.13 8.42
CA ASP A 23 0.50 -8.83 8.83
C ASP A 23 1.32 -9.26 7.62
N TYR A 24 0.66 -9.79 6.60
CA TYR A 24 1.32 -10.16 5.35
C TYR A 24 2.07 -8.98 4.73
N LEU A 25 1.42 -7.82 4.65
CA LEU A 25 2.06 -6.64 4.07
C LEU A 25 3.20 -6.12 4.92
N LEU A 26 3.03 -6.08 6.23
CA LEU A 26 4.09 -5.63 7.14
C LEU A 26 5.31 -6.55 7.08
N ASP A 27 5.08 -7.86 7.02
CA ASP A 27 6.17 -8.83 6.92
C ASP A 27 6.93 -8.72 5.59
N ASN A 28 6.30 -8.17 4.57
CA ASN A 28 6.91 -7.99 3.26
C ASN A 28 7.37 -6.55 2.99
N THR A 29 7.39 -5.72 4.01
CA THR A 29 7.85 -4.34 3.92
C THR A 29 9.25 -4.25 4.53
N GLN A 30 10.17 -3.64 3.81
CA GLN A 30 11.52 -3.43 4.31
C GLN A 30 11.67 -2.01 4.82
N TYR A 31 12.25 -1.89 6.01
CA TYR A 31 12.47 -0.61 6.66
C TYR A 31 13.95 -0.34 6.78
N VAL A 32 14.31 0.93 6.63
CA VAL A 32 15.65 1.38 6.99
C VAL A 32 15.57 1.97 8.39
N MET A 33 16.32 1.38 9.31
CA MET A 33 16.32 1.78 10.71
C MET A 33 17.56 2.61 11.01
N ASP A 34 17.39 3.61 11.87
CA ASP A 34 18.49 4.41 12.38
C ASP A 34 18.21 4.70 13.86
N LYS A 35 19.12 4.25 14.71
CA LYS A 35 19.02 4.44 16.18
C LYS A 35 17.70 3.97 16.77
N GLY A 36 17.21 2.82 16.26
CA GLY A 36 15.98 2.24 16.75
C GLY A 36 14.71 2.83 16.16
N GLU A 37 14.83 3.80 15.27
CA GLU A 37 13.69 4.43 14.62
C GLU A 37 13.63 4.09 13.15
N VAL A 38 12.41 4.03 12.60
CA VAL A 38 12.23 3.84 11.18
C VAL A 38 12.57 5.13 10.45
N LYS A 39 13.64 5.10 9.66
CA LYS A 39 14.10 6.24 8.89
C LYS A 39 13.39 6.35 7.56
N GLU A 40 13.23 5.23 6.88
CA GLU A 40 12.51 5.18 5.61
C GLU A 40 11.98 3.77 5.35
N ILE A 41 11.05 3.67 4.43
CA ILE A 41 10.51 2.41 3.96
C ILE A 41 11.03 2.19 2.55
N LYS A 42 11.64 1.03 2.31
CA LYS A 42 12.13 0.71 0.97
C LYS A 42 10.97 0.36 0.05
N MET A 43 10.90 1.07 -1.06
CA MET A 43 9.89 0.83 -2.09
C MET A 43 10.41 -0.16 -3.13
N MET A 44 10.36 -1.44 -2.78
CA MET A 44 10.70 -2.50 -3.72
C MET A 44 9.54 -2.74 -4.67
N HIS A 45 9.84 -3.06 -5.93
CA HIS A 45 8.78 -3.40 -6.90
C HIS A 45 7.89 -4.53 -6.41
N SER A 46 8.50 -5.56 -5.83
CA SER A 46 7.74 -6.69 -5.28
C SER A 46 6.84 -6.27 -4.11
N THR A 47 7.30 -5.35 -3.28
CA THR A 47 6.52 -4.83 -2.17
C THR A 47 5.31 -4.07 -2.70
N LEU A 48 5.52 -3.19 -3.67
CA LEU A 48 4.42 -2.46 -4.31
C LEU A 48 3.37 -3.41 -4.87
N THR A 49 3.82 -4.43 -5.60
CA THR A 49 2.90 -5.41 -6.18
C THR A 49 2.07 -6.11 -5.11
N LYS A 50 2.69 -6.52 -4.00
CA LYS A 50 1.96 -7.18 -2.91
C LYS A 50 0.92 -6.25 -2.28
N TYR A 51 1.25 -4.99 -2.07
CA TYR A 51 0.29 -4.02 -1.57
C TYR A 51 -0.89 -3.84 -2.51
N LEU A 52 -0.60 -3.70 -3.81
CA LEU A 52 -1.66 -3.51 -4.80
C LEU A 52 -2.59 -4.72 -4.87
N ARG A 53 -2.04 -5.93 -4.92
CA ARG A 53 -2.85 -7.15 -4.99
C ARG A 53 -3.69 -7.37 -3.75
N THR A 54 -3.16 -7.01 -2.59
CA THR A 54 -3.85 -7.21 -1.32
C THR A 54 -4.90 -6.13 -1.08
N GLY A 55 -4.59 -4.90 -1.44
CA GLY A 55 -5.42 -3.75 -1.05
C GLY A 55 -6.44 -3.28 -2.07
N ILE A 56 -6.25 -3.57 -3.36
CA ILE A 56 -7.19 -3.13 -4.40
C ILE A 56 -8.40 -4.05 -4.45
N ASP A 57 -9.59 -3.46 -4.41
CA ASP A 57 -10.83 -4.16 -4.66
C ASP A 57 -11.15 -4.07 -6.15
N GLY A 58 -10.65 -5.03 -6.91
CA GLY A 58 -10.82 -5.04 -8.36
C GLY A 58 -9.79 -5.92 -9.03
N ASP A 59 -9.52 -5.63 -10.31
CA ASP A 59 -8.57 -6.40 -11.11
C ASP A 59 -7.14 -6.13 -10.68
N THR A 60 -6.48 -7.15 -10.15
CA THR A 60 -5.07 -7.11 -9.76
C THR A 60 -4.24 -8.15 -10.52
N SER A 61 -4.67 -8.49 -11.71
CA SER A 61 -3.89 -9.35 -12.60
C SER A 61 -2.55 -8.70 -12.95
N ASP A 62 -1.61 -9.50 -13.41
CA ASP A 62 -0.32 -8.99 -13.87
C ASP A 62 -0.49 -7.89 -14.90
N LYS A 63 -1.40 -8.09 -15.84
CA LYS A 63 -1.68 -7.11 -16.90
C LYS A 63 -2.18 -5.78 -16.32
N ALA A 64 -3.09 -5.84 -15.36
CA ALA A 64 -3.65 -4.63 -14.73
C ALA A 64 -2.57 -3.86 -13.98
N ILE A 65 -1.73 -4.56 -13.24
CA ILE A 65 -0.66 -3.93 -12.47
C ILE A 65 0.42 -3.36 -13.38
N LEU A 66 0.81 -4.10 -14.43
CA LEU A 66 1.80 -3.62 -15.39
C LEU A 66 1.31 -2.38 -16.15
N ALA A 67 0.01 -2.21 -16.30
CA ALA A 67 -0.56 -1.04 -16.97
C ALA A 67 -0.50 0.23 -16.12
N MET A 68 -0.28 0.12 -14.82
CA MET A 68 -0.18 1.29 -13.93
C MET A 68 1.21 1.90 -14.01
N ASP A 69 1.27 3.24 -14.03
CA ASP A 69 2.56 3.89 -13.90
C ASP A 69 3.02 3.92 -12.44
N MET A 70 4.27 4.26 -12.24
CA MET A 70 4.88 4.23 -10.89
C MET A 70 4.22 5.23 -9.95
N GLU A 71 3.85 6.40 -10.44
CA GLU A 71 3.20 7.42 -9.64
C GLU A 71 1.90 6.89 -9.03
N ASP A 72 1.08 6.24 -9.85
CA ASP A 72 -0.18 5.68 -9.40
C ASP A 72 0.03 4.54 -8.41
N LYS A 73 1.01 3.68 -8.66
CA LYS A 73 1.35 2.59 -7.73
C LYS A 73 1.73 3.14 -6.36
N ILE A 74 2.55 4.18 -6.32
CA ILE A 74 2.99 4.80 -5.07
C ILE A 74 1.82 5.47 -4.35
N THR A 75 0.94 6.13 -5.09
CA THR A 75 -0.25 6.77 -4.51
C THR A 75 -1.13 5.72 -3.82
N ILE A 76 -1.37 4.61 -4.48
CA ILE A 76 -2.17 3.51 -3.91
C ILE A 76 -1.46 2.89 -2.72
N PHE A 77 -0.15 2.65 -2.82
CA PHE A 77 0.65 2.10 -1.74
C PHE A 77 0.53 2.95 -0.47
N LYS A 78 0.70 4.26 -0.60
CA LYS A 78 0.58 5.17 0.54
C LYS A 78 -0.81 5.16 1.16
N ALA A 79 -1.84 5.13 0.32
CA ALA A 79 -3.22 5.07 0.80
C ALA A 79 -3.50 3.79 1.57
N ILE A 80 -2.96 2.66 1.11
CA ILE A 80 -3.09 1.38 1.81
C ILE A 80 -2.37 1.43 3.15
N GLN A 81 -1.16 1.99 3.19
CA GLN A 81 -0.41 2.15 4.44
C GLN A 81 -1.18 2.97 5.45
N GLU A 82 -1.77 4.08 5.04
CA GLU A 82 -2.60 4.88 5.93
C GLU A 82 -3.75 4.08 6.49
N GLY A 83 -4.40 3.28 5.65
CA GLY A 83 -5.50 2.42 6.09
C GLY A 83 -5.09 1.37 7.11
N MET A 84 -3.86 0.89 7.05
CA MET A 84 -3.35 -0.11 8.00
C MET A 84 -3.22 0.43 9.42
N TYR A 85 -3.12 1.74 9.57
CA TYR A 85 -3.02 2.37 10.89
C TYR A 85 -4.34 2.89 11.43
N LEU A 86 -5.44 2.68 10.70
CA LEU A 86 -6.76 3.07 11.21
C LEU A 86 -7.12 2.21 12.42
N GLY A 87 -7.56 2.85 13.47
CA GLY A 87 -7.89 2.17 14.72
C GLY A 87 -6.70 1.88 15.61
N GLU A 88 -5.50 2.19 15.17
CA GLU A 88 -4.31 2.09 15.97
C GLU A 88 -3.81 3.47 16.35
N GLU A 89 -3.12 3.54 17.46
CA GLU A 89 -2.48 4.77 17.89
C GLU A 89 -1.33 5.08 16.93
N LYS A 90 -1.44 6.21 16.24
CA LYS A 90 -0.36 6.63 15.36
C LYS A 90 0.81 7.12 16.19
N PRO A 91 2.02 6.66 15.87
CA PRO A 91 3.19 7.15 16.54
C PRO A 91 3.37 8.65 16.26
N SER A 92 3.72 9.38 17.28
CA SER A 92 4.14 10.79 17.21
C SER A 92 3.28 11.69 16.34
N ASN A 93 2.08 11.79 16.65
CA ASN A 93 1.23 12.80 16.01
C ASN A 93 1.57 14.20 16.40
#